data_5d976e4232bf4e95f98ec87033a47431
#
_entry.id   5d976e4232bf4e95f98ec87033a47431
#
_cell.length_a   1.000
_cell.length_b   1.000
_cell.length_c   1.000
_cell.angle_alpha   90.00
_cell.angle_beta   90.00
_cell.angle_gamma   90.00
#
_symmetry.space_group_name_H-M   'P 1'
#
loop_
_entity.id
_entity.type
_entity.pdbx_description
1 polymer ?
#
loop_
_entity_poly.entity_id
_entity_poly.type
_entity_poly.pdbx_seq_one_letter_code
_entity_poly.pdbx_strand_id
1 'polypeptide(L)'
;MKTTMVNAVAGLLVFTGLCGVASANNCKDVTVKVQNHFVHAGNKLQIKVVDFDYWDNNDAKWREEFGIDNQIVNYGDKEVKVATRDLEHVGGEKGVRVRVQFKYLSASSGTWSEILNAESDTFACNADGPNSVTVEVKSV
;
A
#
# COMPACT_ATOMS: atom_id res chain seq x y z
N MET A 1 31.46 -63.81 40.01
CA MET A 1 30.75 -62.50 40.04
C MET A 1 30.85 -61.88 38.64
N LYS A 2 29.69 -61.83 37.98
CA LYS A 2 29.59 -61.21 36.66
C LYS A 2 28.93 -59.83 36.83
N THR A 3 29.69 -58.76 36.59
CA THR A 3 29.19 -57.40 36.64
C THR A 3 28.67 -57.01 35.25
N THR A 4 27.35 -56.77 35.17
CA THR A 4 26.69 -56.34 33.94
C THR A 4 26.69 -54.84 33.92
N MET A 5 27.42 -54.21 32.94
CA MET A 5 27.32 -52.79 32.67
C MET A 5 26.12 -52.51 31.82
N VAL A 6 25.21 -51.66 32.34
CA VAL A 6 24.10 -51.12 31.61
C VAL A 6 24.56 -49.81 30.92
N ASN A 7 24.64 -49.84 29.59
CA ASN A 7 24.88 -48.65 28.81
C ASN A 7 23.56 -47.85 28.62
N ALA A 8 23.46 -46.73 29.28
CA ALA A 8 22.37 -45.77 29.05
C ALA A 8 22.72 -44.94 27.80
N VAL A 9 22.00 -45.18 26.72
CA VAL A 9 22.07 -44.34 25.52
C VAL A 9 21.12 -43.16 25.75
N ALA A 10 21.70 -41.99 26.03
CA ALA A 10 20.95 -40.74 26.07
C ALA A 10 20.66 -40.27 24.64
N GLY A 11 19.42 -40.47 24.21
CA GLY A 11 18.93 -39.96 22.94
C GLY A 11 18.78 -38.43 22.99
N LEU A 12 19.64 -37.70 22.32
CA LEU A 12 19.55 -36.27 22.15
C LEU A 12 18.50 -35.96 21.07
N LEU A 13 17.28 -35.60 21.47
CA LEU A 13 16.24 -35.12 20.59
C LEU A 13 16.61 -33.67 20.16
N VAL A 14 17.21 -33.53 18.99
CA VAL A 14 17.39 -32.26 18.36
C VAL A 14 16.04 -31.81 17.76
N PHE A 15 15.34 -30.94 18.47
CA PHE A 15 14.22 -30.20 17.90
C PHE A 15 14.79 -29.14 16.93
N THR A 16 14.91 -29.48 15.65
CA THR A 16 15.06 -28.48 14.60
C THR A 16 13.75 -27.76 14.44
N GLY A 17 13.58 -26.68 15.20
CA GLY A 17 12.50 -25.73 14.97
C GLY A 17 12.68 -25.16 13.56
N LEU A 18 11.89 -25.64 12.61
CA LEU A 18 11.65 -24.96 11.35
C LEU A 18 10.95 -23.64 11.70
N CYS A 19 11.72 -22.59 11.96
CA CYS A 19 11.24 -21.24 11.82
C CYS A 19 10.91 -21.06 10.33
N GLY A 20 9.67 -21.37 9.97
CA GLY A 20 9.12 -20.98 8.70
C GLY A 20 9.22 -19.47 8.63
N VAL A 21 10.20 -18.95 7.89
CA VAL A 21 10.19 -17.55 7.46
C VAL A 21 8.90 -17.43 6.67
N ALA A 22 7.89 -16.77 7.27
CA ALA A 22 6.73 -16.35 6.52
C ALA A 22 7.27 -15.47 5.39
N SER A 23 7.27 -16.01 4.17
CA SER A 23 7.62 -15.23 2.99
C SER A 23 6.62 -14.08 2.96
N ALA A 24 7.10 -12.85 3.15
CA ALA A 24 6.28 -11.67 3.05
C ALA A 24 5.80 -11.60 1.59
N ASN A 25 4.54 -11.97 1.38
CA ASN A 25 3.96 -11.99 0.06
C ASN A 25 3.70 -10.53 -0.37
N ASN A 26 4.05 -10.24 -1.61
CA ASN A 26 3.73 -8.95 -2.22
C ASN A 26 2.30 -8.96 -2.76
N CYS A 27 1.67 -7.80 -2.72
CA CYS A 27 0.46 -7.53 -3.46
C CYS A 27 0.84 -7.15 -4.88
N LYS A 28 0.65 -8.07 -5.84
CA LYS A 28 1.16 -7.90 -7.19
C LYS A 28 0.28 -7.02 -8.06
N ASP A 29 0.91 -6.32 -9.00
CA ASP A 29 0.26 -5.56 -10.07
C ASP A 29 -0.86 -4.65 -9.59
N VAL A 30 -0.64 -3.91 -8.49
CA VAL A 30 -1.63 -2.97 -7.98
C VAL A 30 -1.67 -1.73 -8.86
N THR A 31 -2.77 -1.58 -9.57
CA THR A 31 -3.06 -0.36 -10.32
C THR A 31 -3.75 0.65 -9.42
N VAL A 32 -3.07 1.75 -9.13
CA VAL A 32 -3.60 2.88 -8.40
C VAL A 32 -4.23 3.86 -9.38
N LYS A 33 -5.51 4.16 -9.16
CA LYS A 33 -6.30 5.10 -9.94
C LYS A 33 -6.77 6.25 -9.06
N VAL A 34 -6.95 7.41 -9.63
CA VAL A 34 -7.44 8.60 -8.95
C VAL A 34 -8.67 9.13 -9.68
N GLN A 35 -9.69 9.49 -8.91
CA GLN A 35 -10.86 10.22 -9.36
C GLN A 35 -10.87 11.58 -8.68
N ASN A 36 -10.97 12.65 -9.46
CA ASN A 36 -10.91 14.02 -8.93
C ASN A 36 -12.29 14.65 -8.83
N HIS A 37 -12.78 14.80 -7.60
CA HIS A 37 -13.97 15.59 -7.24
C HIS A 37 -13.63 16.75 -6.27
N PHE A 38 -12.37 17.21 -6.31
CA PHE A 38 -11.87 18.20 -5.38
C PHE A 38 -12.45 19.59 -5.65
N VAL A 39 -13.08 20.16 -4.64
CA VAL A 39 -13.60 21.53 -4.65
C VAL A 39 -12.98 22.30 -3.50
N HIS A 40 -12.47 23.49 -3.75
CA HIS A 40 -11.95 24.38 -2.73
C HIS A 40 -12.49 25.80 -2.94
N ALA A 41 -13.05 26.40 -1.88
CA ALA A 41 -13.68 27.72 -1.94
C ALA A 41 -14.73 27.84 -3.08
N GLY A 42 -15.52 26.79 -3.30
CA GLY A 42 -16.54 26.71 -4.35
C GLY A 42 -16.01 26.47 -5.77
N ASN A 43 -14.70 26.38 -5.97
CA ASN A 43 -14.10 26.13 -7.28
C ASN A 43 -13.77 24.67 -7.47
N LYS A 44 -14.12 24.12 -8.63
CA LYS A 44 -13.73 22.81 -9.11
C LYS A 44 -12.31 22.86 -9.61
N LEU A 45 -11.37 22.17 -8.99
CA LEU A 45 -9.95 22.36 -9.22
C LEU A 45 -9.26 21.15 -9.83
N GLN A 46 -8.28 21.43 -10.67
CA GLN A 46 -7.32 20.46 -11.15
C GLN A 46 -6.39 20.07 -10.00
N ILE A 47 -6.04 18.78 -9.90
CA ILE A 47 -5.06 18.29 -8.96
C ILE A 47 -3.84 17.69 -9.68
N LYS A 48 -2.74 17.63 -8.97
CA LYS A 48 -1.52 16.94 -9.37
C LYS A 48 -1.16 15.94 -8.30
N VAL A 49 -1.24 14.65 -8.63
CA VAL A 49 -0.77 13.56 -7.77
C VAL A 49 0.75 13.53 -7.83
N VAL A 50 1.39 13.60 -6.70
CA VAL A 50 2.85 13.70 -6.58
C VAL A 50 3.50 12.47 -5.97
N ASP A 51 2.73 11.70 -5.17
CA ASP A 51 3.22 10.51 -4.52
C ASP A 51 2.07 9.63 -4.03
N PHE A 52 2.34 8.39 -3.63
CA PHE A 52 1.40 7.56 -2.92
C PHE A 52 2.10 6.64 -1.92
N ASP A 53 1.37 6.31 -0.85
CA ASP A 53 1.75 5.35 0.17
C ASP A 53 0.68 4.27 0.30
N TYR A 54 1.00 3.15 0.93
CA TYR A 54 0.01 2.13 1.28
C TYR A 54 0.10 1.74 2.76
N TRP A 55 -1.05 1.38 3.32
CA TRP A 55 -1.17 0.93 4.69
C TRP A 55 -0.91 -0.58 4.78
N ASP A 56 0.12 -0.95 5.54
CA ASP A 56 0.39 -2.31 5.95
C ASP A 56 -0.36 -2.57 7.27
N ASN A 57 -1.40 -3.39 7.19
CA ASN A 57 -2.28 -3.64 8.33
C ASN A 57 -1.64 -4.54 9.38
N ASN A 58 -0.74 -5.45 9.00
CA ASN A 58 -0.04 -6.33 9.94
C ASN A 58 0.98 -5.56 10.78
N ASP A 59 1.72 -4.67 10.15
CA ASP A 59 2.72 -3.82 10.82
C ASP A 59 2.13 -2.51 11.36
N ALA A 60 0.86 -2.23 11.06
CA ALA A 60 0.14 -1.01 11.45
C ALA A 60 0.90 0.27 11.10
N LYS A 61 1.40 0.37 9.88
CA LYS A 61 2.16 1.53 9.41
C LYS A 61 1.91 1.85 7.94
N TRP A 62 2.13 3.12 7.58
CA TRP A 62 2.25 3.55 6.19
C TRP A 62 3.61 3.15 5.65
N ARG A 63 3.63 2.62 4.43
CA ARG A 63 4.83 2.33 3.65
C ARG A 63 4.87 3.26 2.45
N GLU A 64 6.01 3.88 2.25
CA GLU A 64 6.24 4.80 1.14
C GLU A 64 6.50 4.02 -0.16
N GLU A 65 5.93 4.51 -1.26
CA GLU A 65 6.24 4.09 -2.61
C GLU A 65 6.82 5.25 -3.40
N PHE A 66 7.92 4.99 -4.08
CA PHE A 66 8.65 6.03 -4.81
C PHE A 66 8.44 5.93 -6.31
N GLY A 67 8.65 7.04 -7.00
CA GLY A 67 8.83 7.08 -8.45
C GLY A 67 7.53 7.05 -9.24
N ILE A 68 6.52 7.77 -8.79
CA ILE A 68 5.42 8.17 -9.68
C ILE A 68 5.75 9.48 -10.37
N ASP A 69 5.45 9.54 -11.66
CA ASP A 69 5.47 10.80 -12.39
C ASP A 69 4.31 11.68 -11.92
N ASN A 70 4.56 12.97 -11.74
CA ASN A 70 3.53 13.92 -11.37
C ASN A 70 2.35 13.88 -12.36
N GLN A 71 1.26 13.24 -11.96
CA GLN A 71 0.09 13.04 -12.81
C GLN A 71 -0.95 14.14 -12.59
N ILE A 72 -1.31 14.84 -13.65
CA ILE A 72 -2.40 15.81 -13.64
C ILE A 72 -3.75 15.07 -13.80
N VAL A 73 -4.70 15.41 -12.94
CA VAL A 73 -6.07 14.88 -12.98
C VAL A 73 -7.05 16.06 -12.94
N ASN A 74 -7.81 16.24 -14.01
CA ASN A 74 -8.79 17.32 -14.09
C ASN A 74 -10.03 17.01 -13.23
N TYR A 75 -10.74 18.04 -12.83
CA TYR A 75 -12.02 17.84 -12.13
C TYR A 75 -13.00 17.02 -12.99
N GLY A 76 -13.55 15.99 -12.40
CA GLY A 76 -14.50 15.10 -13.07
C GLY A 76 -13.86 13.97 -13.88
N ASP A 77 -12.52 13.95 -14.03
CA ASP A 77 -11.82 12.80 -14.62
C ASP A 77 -12.08 11.56 -13.76
N LYS A 78 -12.41 10.45 -14.43
CA LYS A 78 -12.72 9.18 -13.78
C LYS A 78 -11.56 8.23 -13.94
N GLU A 79 -11.12 7.67 -12.81
CA GLU A 79 -10.17 6.57 -12.79
C GLU A 79 -8.87 6.80 -13.60
N VAL A 80 -8.26 7.96 -13.46
CA VAL A 80 -6.95 8.23 -14.07
C VAL A 80 -5.91 7.35 -13.39
N LYS A 81 -5.26 6.47 -14.15
CA LYS A 81 -4.19 5.62 -13.65
C LYS A 81 -2.96 6.47 -13.32
N VAL A 82 -2.51 6.42 -12.07
CA VAL A 82 -1.33 7.17 -11.61
C VAL A 82 -0.12 6.27 -11.41
N ALA A 83 -0.32 4.99 -11.09
CA ALA A 83 0.76 4.03 -10.89
C ALA A 83 0.30 2.59 -11.14
N THR A 84 1.26 1.70 -11.36
CA THR A 84 1.12 0.25 -11.17
C THR A 84 2.37 -0.24 -10.47
N ARG A 85 2.21 -0.88 -9.31
CA ARG A 85 3.30 -1.35 -8.44
C ARG A 85 2.95 -2.66 -7.74
N ASP A 86 3.98 -3.39 -7.36
CA ASP A 86 3.86 -4.44 -6.37
C ASP A 86 4.00 -3.80 -4.99
N LEU A 87 3.02 -3.99 -4.11
CA LEU A 87 3.10 -3.49 -2.73
C LEU A 87 3.70 -4.59 -1.86
N GLU A 88 4.84 -4.28 -1.26
CA GLU A 88 5.60 -5.25 -0.49
C GLU A 88 4.93 -5.57 0.86
N HIS A 89 5.08 -6.80 1.31
CA HIS A 89 4.65 -7.30 2.63
C HIS A 89 3.13 -7.38 2.87
N VAL A 90 2.27 -6.97 1.95
CA VAL A 90 0.81 -6.91 2.16
C VAL A 90 0.03 -7.91 1.31
N GLY A 91 0.72 -8.88 0.68
CA GLY A 91 0.07 -9.93 -0.10
C GLY A 91 -0.84 -10.82 0.74
N GLY A 92 -2.10 -10.95 0.34
CA GLY A 92 -3.12 -11.71 1.07
C GLY A 92 -3.79 -10.95 2.21
N GLU A 93 -3.41 -9.72 2.51
CA GLU A 93 -4.06 -8.89 3.52
C GLU A 93 -5.44 -8.38 3.07
N LYS A 94 -6.34 -8.22 4.07
CA LYS A 94 -7.71 -7.71 3.87
C LYS A 94 -7.86 -6.30 4.44
N GLY A 95 -6.98 -5.50 4.57
CA GLY A 95 -7.11 -4.18 5.18
C GLY A 95 -6.16 -3.18 4.54
N VAL A 96 -5.67 -3.51 3.36
CA VAL A 96 -4.77 -2.63 2.61
C VAL A 96 -5.56 -1.43 2.13
N ARG A 97 -5.00 -0.25 2.22
CA ARG A 97 -5.52 0.98 1.63
C ARG A 97 -4.37 1.80 1.08
N VAL A 98 -4.67 2.63 0.12
CA VAL A 98 -3.70 3.53 -0.52
C VAL A 98 -4.03 4.96 -0.13
N ARG A 99 -3.01 5.74 0.14
CA ARG A 99 -3.07 7.18 0.34
C ARG A 99 -2.31 7.85 -0.80
N VAL A 100 -2.95 8.74 -1.53
CA VAL A 100 -2.26 9.60 -2.51
C VAL A 100 -1.94 10.95 -1.89
N GLN A 101 -0.77 11.45 -2.22
CA GLN A 101 -0.35 12.81 -1.93
C GLN A 101 -0.59 13.67 -3.16
N PHE A 102 -1.27 14.79 -3.00
CA PHE A 102 -1.63 15.64 -4.13
C PHE A 102 -1.53 17.13 -3.79
N LYS A 103 -1.45 17.94 -4.83
CA LYS A 103 -1.56 19.40 -4.78
C LYS A 103 -2.72 19.82 -5.68
N TYR A 104 -3.41 20.90 -5.34
CA TYR A 104 -4.39 21.51 -6.24
C TYR A 104 -3.87 22.80 -6.85
N LEU A 105 -4.34 23.13 -8.06
CA LEU A 105 -4.03 24.39 -8.71
C LEU A 105 -4.99 25.46 -8.19
N SER A 106 -4.45 26.43 -7.46
CA SER A 106 -5.26 27.53 -6.90
C SER A 106 -5.84 28.41 -8.01
N ALA A 107 -7.16 28.58 -8.00
CA ALA A 107 -7.85 29.44 -8.96
C ALA A 107 -7.50 30.92 -8.79
N SER A 108 -7.14 31.36 -7.60
CA SER A 108 -6.82 32.77 -7.30
C SER A 108 -5.39 33.15 -7.61
N SER A 109 -4.43 32.24 -7.37
CA SER A 109 -3.00 32.53 -7.53
C SER A 109 -2.37 31.88 -8.76
N GLY A 110 -3.02 30.88 -9.35
CA GLY A 110 -2.43 30.11 -10.45
C GLY A 110 -1.24 29.25 -10.02
N THR A 111 -1.04 29.03 -8.71
CA THR A 111 0.05 28.24 -8.14
C THR A 111 -0.45 26.95 -7.52
N TRP A 112 0.45 25.95 -7.41
CA TRP A 112 0.14 24.71 -6.73
C TRP A 112 0.14 24.90 -5.22
N SER A 113 -0.83 24.27 -4.55
CA SER A 113 -0.96 24.28 -3.09
C SER A 113 0.17 23.49 -2.41
N GLU A 114 0.17 23.54 -1.08
CA GLU A 114 0.85 22.54 -0.26
C GLU A 114 0.32 21.13 -0.54
N ILE A 115 1.07 20.12 -0.09
CA ILE A 115 0.67 18.70 -0.22
C ILE A 115 -0.51 18.40 0.70
N LEU A 116 -1.53 17.78 0.13
CA LEU A 116 -2.67 17.21 0.83
C LEU A 116 -2.71 15.70 0.61
N ASN A 117 -3.51 14.99 1.41
CA ASN A 117 -3.67 13.55 1.33
C ASN A 117 -5.13 13.17 1.07
N ALA A 118 -5.34 12.10 0.30
CA ALA A 118 -6.61 11.41 0.17
C ALA A 118 -6.39 9.90 0.25
N GLU A 119 -7.29 9.18 0.92
CA GLU A 119 -7.18 7.73 1.14
C GLU A 119 -8.28 6.98 0.39
N SER A 120 -7.95 5.77 -0.06
CA SER A 120 -8.93 4.83 -0.60
C SER A 120 -9.72 4.17 0.53
N ASP A 121 -10.82 3.52 0.16
CA ASP A 121 -11.38 2.46 0.98
C ASP A 121 -10.37 1.31 1.12
N THR A 122 -10.58 0.44 2.12
CA THR A 122 -9.76 -0.76 2.28
C THR A 122 -10.10 -1.77 1.20
N PHE A 123 -9.08 -2.48 0.73
CA PHE A 123 -9.25 -3.58 -0.22
C PHE A 123 -8.49 -4.83 0.24
N ALA A 124 -8.95 -5.99 -0.24
CA ALA A 124 -8.23 -7.23 -0.06
C ALA A 124 -7.18 -7.37 -1.17
N CYS A 125 -5.93 -7.56 -0.77
CA CYS A 125 -4.85 -7.79 -1.71
C CYS A 125 -4.82 -9.25 -2.17
N ASN A 126 -4.95 -9.47 -3.47
CA ASN A 126 -4.67 -10.77 -4.09
C ASN A 126 -3.16 -10.86 -4.37
N ALA A 127 -2.46 -11.79 -3.70
CA ALA A 127 -1.02 -11.99 -3.87
C ALA A 127 -0.63 -12.43 -5.29
N ASP A 128 -1.55 -13.04 -6.03
CA ASP A 128 -1.33 -13.48 -7.41
C ASP A 128 -1.65 -12.39 -8.45
N GLY A 129 -2.23 -11.26 -8.02
CA GLY A 129 -2.63 -10.15 -8.88
C GLY A 129 -3.67 -10.51 -9.94
N PRO A 130 -4.04 -9.59 -10.85
CA PRO A 130 -3.86 -8.16 -10.71
C PRO A 130 -4.80 -7.56 -9.65
N ASN A 131 -4.40 -6.43 -9.09
CA ASN A 131 -5.20 -5.67 -8.13
C ASN A 131 -5.49 -4.27 -8.67
N SER A 132 -6.56 -3.64 -8.19
CA SER A 132 -6.89 -2.26 -8.54
C SER A 132 -7.54 -1.55 -7.38
N VAL A 133 -7.14 -0.32 -7.15
CA VAL A 133 -7.69 0.55 -6.12
C VAL A 133 -7.93 1.94 -6.68
N THR A 134 -9.06 2.54 -6.34
CA THR A 134 -9.37 3.92 -6.73
C THR A 134 -9.39 4.80 -5.49
N VAL A 135 -8.65 5.90 -5.54
CA VAL A 135 -8.66 6.96 -4.53
C VAL A 135 -9.53 8.09 -5.05
N GLU A 136 -10.60 8.38 -4.35
CA GLU A 136 -11.44 9.52 -4.67
C GLU A 136 -10.97 10.76 -3.89
N VAL A 137 -10.53 11.79 -4.61
CA VAL A 137 -10.09 13.06 -4.02
C VAL A 137 -11.28 13.99 -3.94
N LYS A 138 -11.74 14.27 -2.72
CA LYS A 138 -12.87 15.15 -2.41
C LYS A 138 -12.40 16.33 -1.57
N SER A 139 -13.27 17.34 -1.48
CA SER A 139 -13.09 18.46 -0.54
C SER A 139 -13.03 17.94 0.90
N VAL A 140 -12.17 18.52 1.68
CA VAL A 140 -12.08 18.34 3.13
C VAL A 140 -12.94 19.38 3.83
#